data_24b8301c151cf6f2056f220b82605366
#
_entry.id   24b8301c151cf6f2056f220b82605366
#
_cell.length_a   1.000
_cell.length_b   1.000
_cell.length_c   1.000
_cell.angle_alpha   90.00
_cell.angle_beta   90.00
_cell.angle_gamma   90.00
#
_symmetry.space_group_name_H-M   'P 1'
#
loop_
_entity.id
_entity.type
_entity.pdbx_description
1 polymer ?
#
loop_
_entity_poly.entity_id
_entity_poly.type
_entity_poly.pdbx_seq_one_letter_code
_entity_poly.pdbx_strand_id
1 'polypeptide(L)'
;RSDCEVVLQTVFDEVYLSLEQASPCGLITNELVSNSLKYAFPDRAQGTITLRIQHVEGGAVELEVSDDGVGLPPGMHFAKNDSLGVYLVQALTEQIDGELVATSVDQGRKGCSFLVRFTPSE
;
A
#
# COMPACT_ATOMS: atom_id res chain seq x y z
N ARG A 1 6.81 16.68 -7.72
CA ARG A 1 6.80 18.11 -7.44
C ARG A 1 7.17 18.38 -6.01
N SER A 2 8.10 19.25 -5.83
CA SER A 2 8.64 19.50 -4.50
C SER A 2 7.75 20.41 -3.64
N ASP A 3 6.77 21.07 -4.26
CA ASP A 3 5.89 22.00 -3.55
C ASP A 3 4.52 21.41 -3.22
N CYS A 4 4.34 20.11 -3.41
CA CYS A 4 3.14 19.43 -2.97
C CYS A 4 3.27 19.05 -1.50
N GLU A 5 2.29 19.44 -0.70
CA GLU A 5 2.26 19.03 0.70
C GLU A 5 1.45 17.77 0.85
N VAL A 6 2.05 16.76 1.48
CA VAL A 6 1.39 15.47 1.66
C VAL A 6 1.22 15.23 3.15
N VAL A 7 -0.03 14.95 3.53
CA VAL A 7 -0.35 14.54 4.90
C VAL A 7 -0.31 13.02 4.95
N LEU A 8 0.41 12.50 5.94
CA LEU A 8 0.45 11.07 6.19
C LEU A 8 -0.43 10.77 7.40
N GLN A 9 -1.53 10.07 7.18
CA GLN A 9 -2.43 9.65 8.23
C GLN A 9 -2.17 8.19 8.56
N THR A 10 -2.26 7.85 9.84
CA THR A 10 -2.00 6.48 10.28
C THR A 10 -3.13 5.99 11.14
N VAL A 11 -3.49 4.72 10.96
CA VAL A 11 -4.45 4.01 11.78
C VAL A 11 -3.82 2.67 12.14
N PHE A 12 -3.35 2.55 13.39
CA PHE A 12 -2.56 1.39 13.79
C PHE A 12 -3.17 0.68 14.97
N ASP A 13 -3.34 -0.63 14.84
CA ASP A 13 -3.48 -1.51 15.98
C ASP A 13 -2.10 -1.94 16.41
N GLU A 14 -1.98 -2.39 17.65
CA GLU A 14 -0.76 -3.02 18.09
C GLU A 14 -0.73 -4.44 17.53
N VAL A 15 0.28 -4.73 16.73
CA VAL A 15 0.42 -6.01 16.06
C VAL A 15 1.80 -6.57 16.37
N TYR A 16 1.83 -7.83 16.79
CA TYR A 16 3.09 -8.51 17.07
C TYR A 16 3.42 -9.45 15.92
N LEU A 17 4.58 -9.27 15.34
CA LEU A 17 5.02 -10.04 14.18
C LEU A 17 6.38 -10.69 14.50
N SER A 18 6.62 -11.86 13.90
CA SER A 18 7.97 -12.39 13.88
C SER A 18 8.85 -11.46 13.07
N LEU A 19 10.16 -11.53 13.30
CA LEU A 19 11.10 -10.74 12.53
C LEU A 19 11.00 -11.06 11.04
N GLU A 20 10.74 -12.32 10.72
CA GLU A 20 10.61 -12.77 9.34
C GLU A 20 9.42 -12.13 8.62
N GLN A 21 8.40 -11.74 9.37
CA GLN A 21 7.25 -11.03 8.79
C GLN A 21 7.39 -9.52 8.90
N ALA A 22 7.96 -9.04 9.98
CA ALA A 22 8.09 -7.59 10.20
C ALA A 22 8.96 -6.94 9.13
N SER A 23 10.05 -7.59 8.76
CA SER A 23 10.97 -7.04 7.78
C SER A 23 10.32 -6.87 6.40
N PRO A 24 9.66 -7.89 5.83
CA PRO A 24 8.92 -7.68 4.58
C PRO A 24 7.83 -6.64 4.70
N CYS A 25 7.11 -6.58 5.82
CA CYS A 25 6.06 -5.58 6.00
C CYS A 25 6.61 -4.16 5.93
N GLY A 26 7.76 -3.93 6.53
CA GLY A 26 8.39 -2.62 6.47
C GLY A 26 8.79 -2.23 5.06
N LEU A 27 9.34 -3.19 4.30
CA LEU A 27 9.74 -2.94 2.92
C LEU A 27 8.52 -2.71 2.02
N ILE A 28 7.45 -3.49 2.21
CA ILE A 28 6.21 -3.29 1.46
C ILE A 28 5.68 -1.88 1.70
N THR A 29 5.60 -1.48 2.96
CA THR A 29 5.09 -0.17 3.33
C THR A 29 5.92 0.93 2.67
N ASN A 30 7.24 0.82 2.74
CA ASN A 30 8.12 1.82 2.17
C ASN A 30 7.91 1.95 0.66
N GLU A 31 7.80 0.83 -0.04
CA GLU A 31 7.62 0.84 -1.49
C GLU A 31 6.28 1.44 -1.89
N LEU A 32 5.21 1.09 -1.15
CA LEU A 32 3.88 1.60 -1.48
C LEU A 32 3.77 3.09 -1.20
N VAL A 33 4.30 3.56 -0.08
CA VAL A 33 4.30 5.00 0.23
C VAL A 33 5.13 5.75 -0.80
N SER A 34 6.30 5.22 -1.15
CA SER A 34 7.18 5.84 -2.13
C SER A 34 6.48 5.96 -3.49
N ASN A 35 5.75 4.92 -3.91
CA ASN A 35 5.01 4.96 -5.17
C ASN A 35 3.92 6.02 -5.15
N SER A 36 3.18 6.14 -4.05
CA SER A 36 2.17 7.19 -3.93
C SER A 36 2.80 8.58 -4.04
N LEU A 37 3.94 8.78 -3.39
CA LEU A 37 4.62 10.06 -3.45
C LEU A 37 5.10 10.40 -4.87
N LYS A 38 5.50 9.38 -5.64
CA LYS A 38 6.02 9.60 -6.98
C LYS A 38 4.92 9.84 -8.00
N TYR A 39 3.76 9.19 -7.87
CA TYR A 39 2.82 9.09 -8.98
C TYR A 39 1.42 9.61 -8.69
N ALA A 40 1.02 9.73 -7.41
CA ALA A 40 -0.38 9.99 -7.10
C ALA A 40 -0.77 11.46 -7.22
N PHE A 41 0.17 12.39 -7.11
CA PHE A 41 -0.17 13.80 -6.93
C PHE A 41 0.47 14.73 -7.97
N PRO A 42 0.38 14.40 -9.28
CA PRO A 42 0.94 15.32 -10.28
C PRO A 42 0.14 16.62 -10.30
N ASP A 43 0.87 17.74 -10.30
CA ASP A 43 0.26 19.08 -10.43
C ASP A 43 -0.76 19.39 -9.34
N ARG A 44 -0.56 18.81 -8.14
CA ARG A 44 -1.45 19.08 -7.01
C ARG A 44 -0.68 19.77 -5.91
N ALA A 45 -1.37 20.68 -5.21
CA ALA A 45 -0.78 21.37 -4.07
C ALA A 45 -0.81 20.56 -2.81
N GLN A 46 -1.75 19.62 -2.70
CA GLN A 46 -1.94 18.82 -1.48
C GLN A 46 -2.35 17.41 -1.82
N GLY A 47 -2.01 16.49 -0.92
CA GLY A 47 -2.44 15.12 -1.01
C GLY A 47 -2.45 14.46 0.34
N THR A 48 -3.11 13.31 0.43
CA THR A 48 -3.19 12.52 1.66
C THR A 48 -2.86 11.08 1.35
N ILE A 49 -1.96 10.51 2.15
CA ILE A 49 -1.66 9.09 2.11
C ILE A 49 -2.08 8.53 3.46
N THR A 50 -2.85 7.45 3.44
CA THR A 50 -3.30 6.79 4.65
C THR A 50 -2.62 5.43 4.77
N LEU A 51 -2.03 5.19 5.92
CA LEU A 51 -1.37 3.94 6.25
C LEU A 51 -2.16 3.29 7.37
N ARG A 52 -2.64 2.06 7.13
CA ARG A 52 -3.49 1.37 8.08
C ARG A 52 -2.92 -0.02 8.35
N ILE A 53 -2.81 -0.38 9.63
CA ILE A 53 -2.44 -1.72 10.04
C ILE A 53 -3.43 -2.12 11.11
N GLN A 54 -4.25 -3.16 10.85
CA GLN A 54 -5.33 -3.53 11.75
C GLN A 54 -5.54 -5.04 11.75
N HIS A 55 -5.98 -5.53 12.90
CA HIS A 55 -6.48 -6.91 13.02
C HIS A 55 -7.81 -7.02 12.32
N VAL A 56 -8.03 -8.15 11.65
CA VAL A 56 -9.30 -8.46 11.03
C VAL A 56 -9.71 -9.86 11.45
N GLU A 57 -10.94 -10.23 11.08
CA GLU A 57 -11.50 -11.53 11.49
C GLU A 57 -10.61 -12.68 11.02
N GLY A 58 -10.62 -13.76 11.80
CA GLY A 58 -9.88 -14.96 11.44
C GLY A 58 -8.42 -14.93 11.83
N GLY A 59 -8.01 -13.96 12.64
CA GLY A 59 -6.62 -13.87 13.07
C GLY A 59 -5.68 -13.23 12.08
N ALA A 60 -6.21 -12.67 11.01
CA ALA A 60 -5.40 -12.02 10.01
C ALA A 60 -5.10 -10.57 10.37
N VAL A 61 -4.15 -9.99 9.66
CA VAL A 61 -3.80 -8.57 9.76
C VAL A 61 -3.87 -7.99 8.36
N GLU A 62 -4.38 -6.77 8.26
CA GLU A 62 -4.37 -6.02 7.01
C GLU A 62 -3.44 -4.83 7.13
N LEU A 63 -2.59 -4.70 6.12
CA LEU A 63 -1.71 -3.56 5.93
C LEU A 63 -2.16 -2.87 4.66
N GLU A 64 -2.59 -1.62 4.76
CA GLU A 64 -3.09 -0.89 3.60
C GLU A 64 -2.40 0.45 3.47
N VAL A 65 -2.02 0.77 2.24
CA VAL A 65 -1.54 2.10 1.89
C VAL A 65 -2.47 2.63 0.82
N SER A 66 -3.14 3.73 1.10
CA SER A 66 -4.07 4.34 0.16
C SER A 66 -3.75 5.81 0.00
N ASP A 67 -4.15 6.38 -1.13
CA ASP A 67 -3.98 7.80 -1.37
C ASP A 67 -5.24 8.36 -2.03
N ASP A 68 -5.37 9.68 -1.98
CA ASP A 68 -6.47 10.38 -2.63
C ASP A 68 -6.03 11.03 -3.94
N GLY A 69 -5.04 10.45 -4.58
CA GLY A 69 -4.46 10.97 -5.80
C GLY A 69 -5.25 10.61 -7.05
N VAL A 70 -4.54 10.51 -8.16
CA VAL A 70 -5.18 10.34 -9.46
C VAL A 70 -5.55 8.90 -9.77
N GLY A 71 -5.08 7.94 -8.97
CA GLY A 71 -5.31 6.54 -9.24
C GLY A 71 -4.41 6.01 -10.36
N LEU A 72 -4.64 4.77 -10.74
CA LEU A 72 -3.90 4.17 -11.84
C LEU A 72 -4.49 4.64 -13.16
N PRO A 73 -3.65 4.88 -14.18
CA PRO A 73 -4.18 5.23 -15.51
C PRO A 73 -5.10 4.14 -16.04
N PRO A 74 -6.10 4.51 -16.86
CA PRO A 74 -6.97 3.51 -17.46
C PRO A 74 -6.17 2.46 -18.22
N GLY A 75 -6.56 1.20 -18.05
CA GLY A 75 -5.89 0.10 -18.72
C GLY A 75 -4.63 -0.39 -18.05
N MET A 76 -4.15 0.30 -17.03
CA MET A 76 -2.97 -0.15 -16.29
C MET A 76 -3.39 -1.09 -15.18
N HIS A 77 -2.74 -2.24 -15.11
CA HIS A 77 -3.00 -3.23 -14.07
C HIS A 77 -1.76 -3.36 -13.19
N PHE A 78 -2.00 -3.53 -11.89
CA PHE A 78 -0.93 -3.68 -10.95
C PHE A 78 0.01 -4.82 -11.36
N ALA A 79 -0.56 -5.95 -11.75
CA ALA A 79 0.22 -7.13 -12.08
C ALA A 79 1.03 -6.97 -13.38
N LYS A 80 0.71 -5.96 -14.19
CA LYS A 80 1.42 -5.69 -15.44
C LYS A 80 2.30 -4.47 -15.36
N ASN A 81 2.39 -3.88 -14.19
CA ASN A 81 3.26 -2.74 -13.99
C ASN A 81 4.71 -3.22 -13.97
N ASP A 82 5.56 -2.59 -14.75
CA ASP A 82 6.95 -2.98 -14.87
C ASP A 82 7.86 -2.36 -13.83
N SER A 83 7.31 -1.56 -12.92
CA SER A 83 8.16 -0.92 -11.93
C SER A 83 8.76 -1.97 -11.00
N LEU A 84 10.03 -1.79 -10.67
CA LEU A 84 10.73 -2.69 -9.77
C LEU A 84 10.05 -2.71 -8.40
N GLY A 85 9.54 -1.55 -7.96
CA GLY A 85 8.87 -1.46 -6.67
C GLY A 85 7.63 -2.32 -6.59
N VAL A 86 6.81 -2.31 -7.65
CA VAL A 86 5.60 -3.14 -7.69
C VAL A 86 5.96 -4.61 -7.67
N TYR A 87 6.94 -5.01 -8.46
CA TYR A 87 7.42 -6.38 -8.48
C TYR A 87 7.90 -6.81 -7.09
N LEU A 88 8.63 -5.93 -6.42
CA LEU A 88 9.14 -6.21 -5.10
C LEU A 88 8.00 -6.39 -4.09
N VAL A 89 6.96 -5.56 -4.16
CA VAL A 89 5.81 -5.68 -3.26
C VAL A 89 5.15 -7.04 -3.44
N GLN A 90 4.98 -7.48 -4.68
CA GLN A 90 4.39 -8.80 -4.93
C GLN A 90 5.25 -9.92 -4.35
N ALA A 91 6.56 -9.85 -4.57
CA ALA A 91 7.46 -10.88 -4.06
C ALA A 91 7.47 -10.92 -2.54
N LEU A 92 7.49 -9.76 -1.90
CA LEU A 92 7.48 -9.68 -0.45
C LEU A 92 6.17 -10.18 0.14
N THR A 93 5.05 -9.87 -0.53
CA THR A 93 3.74 -10.37 -0.10
C THR A 93 3.71 -11.89 -0.13
N GLU A 94 4.23 -12.49 -1.20
CA GLU A 94 4.30 -13.95 -1.29
C GLU A 94 5.18 -14.54 -0.21
N GLN A 95 6.24 -13.83 0.16
CA GLN A 95 7.17 -14.31 1.18
C GLN A 95 6.50 -14.50 2.55
N ILE A 96 5.46 -13.70 2.84
CA ILE A 96 4.72 -13.83 4.09
C ILE A 96 3.39 -14.55 3.90
N ASP A 97 3.23 -15.24 2.78
CA ASP A 97 2.01 -15.99 2.44
C ASP A 97 0.78 -15.09 2.47
N GLY A 98 0.92 -13.86 2.03
CA GLY A 98 -0.15 -12.90 2.03
C GLY A 98 -0.83 -12.77 0.68
N GLU A 99 -1.90 -11.98 0.67
CA GLU A 99 -2.63 -11.64 -0.54
C GLU A 99 -2.56 -10.14 -0.75
N LEU A 100 -2.40 -9.73 -2.00
CA LEU A 100 -2.31 -8.32 -2.36
C LEU A 100 -3.49 -7.96 -3.25
N VAL A 101 -4.21 -6.89 -2.87
CA VAL A 101 -5.34 -6.38 -3.63
C VAL A 101 -5.10 -4.91 -3.92
N ALA A 102 -5.23 -4.52 -5.17
CA ALA A 102 -5.10 -3.12 -5.58
C ALA A 102 -6.45 -2.61 -6.09
N THR A 103 -6.81 -1.40 -5.68
CA THR A 103 -8.06 -0.76 -6.07
C THR A 103 -7.75 0.65 -6.57
N SER A 104 -8.44 1.09 -7.60
CA SER A 104 -8.17 2.39 -8.20
C SER A 104 -9.45 3.18 -8.40
N VAL A 105 -9.29 4.41 -8.90
CA VAL A 105 -10.37 5.37 -9.07
C VAL A 105 -11.50 4.86 -9.95
N ASP A 106 -11.20 3.98 -10.89
CA ASP A 106 -12.21 3.45 -11.81
C ASP A 106 -13.22 2.53 -11.13
N GLN A 107 -13.04 2.26 -9.85
CA GLN A 107 -13.97 1.46 -9.06
C GLN A 107 -14.80 2.34 -8.12
N GLY A 108 -14.97 3.62 -8.47
CA GLY A 108 -15.80 4.53 -7.72
C GLY A 108 -15.13 5.18 -6.54
N ARG A 109 -13.84 4.96 -6.36
CA ARG A 109 -13.06 5.59 -5.31
C ARG A 109 -12.05 6.55 -5.91
N LYS A 110 -11.74 7.61 -5.15
CA LYS A 110 -10.66 8.48 -5.57
C LYS A 110 -9.33 7.89 -5.11
N GLY A 111 -8.35 7.93 -5.98
CA GLY A 111 -7.00 7.52 -5.66
C GLY A 111 -6.79 6.03 -5.83
N CYS A 112 -5.81 5.53 -5.12
CA CYS A 112 -5.38 4.14 -5.25
C CYS A 112 -5.20 3.55 -3.86
N SER A 113 -5.51 2.27 -3.72
CA SER A 113 -5.33 1.54 -2.47
C SER A 113 -4.65 0.23 -2.74
N PHE A 114 -3.64 -0.10 -1.94
CA PHE A 114 -2.98 -1.39 -1.97
C PHE A 114 -3.14 -2.02 -0.59
N LEU A 115 -3.72 -3.20 -0.57
CA LEU A 115 -4.03 -3.92 0.65
C LEU A 115 -3.30 -5.25 0.65
N VAL A 116 -2.55 -5.52 1.73
CA VAL A 116 -1.91 -6.80 1.95
C VAL A 116 -2.56 -7.44 3.17
N ARG A 117 -3.06 -8.65 3.01
CA ARG A 117 -3.63 -9.42 4.12
C ARG A 117 -2.78 -10.64 4.36
N PHE A 118 -2.43 -10.87 5.61
CA PHE A 118 -1.63 -12.04 5.97
C PHE A 118 -1.94 -12.43 7.40
N THR A 119 -1.51 -13.63 7.79
CA THR A 119 -1.70 -14.13 9.15
C THR A 119 -0.38 -14.09 9.88
N PRO A 120 -0.31 -13.40 11.03
CA PRO A 120 0.92 -13.40 11.82
C PRO A 120 1.27 -14.80 12.30
N SER A 121 2.56 -15.12 12.23
CA SER A 121 3.04 -16.38 12.76
C SER A 121 3.21 -16.26 14.28
N GLU A 122 3.05 -17.37 14.97
CA GLU A 122 3.16 -17.40 16.43
C GLU A 122 4.60 -17.45 16.90
#